data_fb0c83d7fcbc975c3ca3edf410b72fa1
#
_entry.id   fb0c83d7fcbc975c3ca3edf410b72fa1
#
_cell.length_a   1.000
_cell.length_b   1.000
_cell.length_c   1.000
_cell.angle_alpha   90.00
_cell.angle_beta   90.00
_cell.angle_gamma   90.00
#
_symmetry.space_group_name_H-M   'P 1'
#
loop_
_entity.id
_entity.type
_entity.pdbx_description
1 polymer ?
#
loop_
_entity_poly.entity_id
_entity_poly.type
_entity_poly.pdbx_seq_one_letter_code
_entity_poly.pdbx_strand_id
1 'polypeptide(L)'
;GDTPSDSLAALKAYGHTSNLTSVTGGQYALMFDKMIFMPSELTVGGEYQYDFIDDNMPAYRKEPLKQETHLAGLFLQNEWKNRRWGILLGARIDKHNLLTNPVVSPRANIKFNIVPDLQWRVSYSSGFRAPQTFDEDLHISFLGGEGVIVKNAPGLKPEYSNSFSTSFDGYVRLGDLQANLLLEGFYTRLSNTFVKVPTVDADGNPIEERRNGHNANVVGVNIEGKIVPLRAVQLQLGYTFQQSTYSEPQQWVDDPSISPEKRMLRTPDSYGYYTLTVEPVKHLLISATGTYTGSML
;
A
#
# COMPACT_ATOMS: atom_id res chain seq x y z
N GLY A 1 -8.74 -35.88 -22.84
CA GLY A 1 -9.88 -35.04 -22.91
C GLY A 1 -10.68 -35.24 -24.18
N ASP A 2 -11.68 -36.12 -24.14
CA ASP A 2 -12.44 -36.51 -25.34
C ASP A 2 -13.85 -35.90 -25.34
N THR A 3 -14.18 -35.03 -24.38
CA THR A 3 -15.47 -34.35 -24.31
C THR A 3 -15.34 -32.86 -24.56
N PRO A 4 -16.38 -32.18 -25.08
CA PRO A 4 -16.37 -30.72 -25.23
C PRO A 4 -16.11 -29.98 -23.92
N SER A 5 -16.55 -30.53 -22.79
CA SER A 5 -16.29 -29.98 -21.46
C SER A 5 -14.82 -30.05 -21.07
N ASP A 6 -14.11 -31.16 -21.39
CA ASP A 6 -12.68 -31.30 -21.12
C ASP A 6 -11.84 -30.34 -21.98
N SER A 7 -12.25 -30.13 -23.22
CA SER A 7 -11.61 -29.17 -24.13
C SER A 7 -11.79 -27.75 -23.64
N LEU A 8 -12.98 -27.38 -23.12
CA LEU A 8 -13.26 -26.06 -22.56
C LEU A 8 -12.50 -25.87 -21.24
N ALA A 9 -12.42 -26.89 -20.37
CA ALA A 9 -11.67 -26.82 -19.14
C ALA A 9 -10.15 -26.67 -19.42
N ALA A 10 -9.63 -27.38 -20.41
CA ALA A 10 -8.23 -27.23 -20.85
C ALA A 10 -7.98 -25.81 -21.41
N LEU A 11 -8.90 -25.28 -22.21
CA LEU A 11 -8.79 -23.93 -22.76
C LEU A 11 -8.82 -22.87 -21.65
N LYS A 12 -9.69 -23.03 -20.63
CA LYS A 12 -9.78 -22.15 -19.45
C LYS A 12 -8.50 -22.18 -18.59
N ALA A 13 -7.77 -23.29 -18.60
CA ALA A 13 -6.51 -23.44 -17.88
C ALA A 13 -5.29 -22.84 -18.63
N TYR A 14 -5.47 -22.45 -19.91
CA TYR A 14 -4.37 -21.98 -20.74
C TYR A 14 -4.39 -20.46 -20.87
N GLY A 15 -3.26 -19.85 -20.53
CA GLY A 15 -3.00 -18.42 -20.74
C GLY A 15 -1.52 -18.20 -20.99
N HIS A 16 -1.20 -17.12 -21.68
CA HIS A 16 0.17 -16.65 -21.89
C HIS A 16 0.26 -15.18 -21.56
N THR A 17 1.12 -14.84 -20.62
CA THR A 17 1.37 -13.46 -20.21
C THR A 17 2.83 -13.12 -20.46
N SER A 18 3.08 -12.00 -21.13
CA SER A 18 4.40 -11.39 -21.27
C SER A 18 4.37 -10.02 -20.64
N ASN A 19 5.33 -9.73 -19.78
CA ASN A 19 5.45 -8.42 -19.16
C ASN A 19 6.89 -7.91 -19.19
N LEU A 20 7.02 -6.60 -19.24
CA LEU A 20 8.29 -5.88 -19.14
C LEU A 20 8.10 -4.66 -18.27
N THR A 21 8.87 -4.58 -17.19
CA THR A 21 8.95 -3.39 -16.34
C THR A 21 10.37 -2.83 -16.42
N SER A 22 10.49 -1.54 -16.69
CA SER A 22 11.76 -0.81 -16.67
C SER A 22 11.62 0.45 -15.83
N VAL A 23 12.51 0.62 -14.86
CA VAL A 23 12.58 1.82 -14.03
C VAL A 23 13.98 2.43 -14.14
N THR A 24 14.04 3.70 -14.50
CA THR A 24 15.29 4.46 -14.60
C THR A 24 15.12 5.78 -13.88
N GLY A 25 16.07 6.10 -12.99
CA GLY A 25 16.03 7.34 -12.24
C GLY A 25 17.39 7.83 -11.82
N GLY A 26 17.43 9.08 -11.42
CA GLY A 26 18.60 9.71 -10.88
C GLY A 26 18.24 10.79 -9.88
N GLN A 27 19.11 10.99 -8.91
CA GLN A 27 18.94 12.06 -7.92
C GLN A 27 20.27 12.71 -7.61
N TYR A 28 20.21 13.94 -7.17
CA TYR A 28 21.35 14.71 -6.72
C TYR A 28 21.03 15.38 -5.37
N ALA A 29 21.96 15.25 -4.42
CA ALA A 29 21.85 15.84 -3.10
C ALA A 29 22.89 16.96 -2.92
N LEU A 30 22.43 18.10 -2.43
CA LEU A 30 23.20 19.29 -2.12
C LEU A 30 23.15 19.54 -0.61
N MET A 31 24.31 19.58 0.01
CA MET A 31 24.43 19.88 1.44
C MET A 31 24.74 21.34 1.65
N PHE A 32 24.05 21.95 2.60
CA PHE A 32 24.23 23.34 3.00
C PHE A 32 24.52 23.41 4.50
N ASP A 33 25.57 24.10 4.89
CA ASP A 33 25.88 24.38 6.31
C ASP A 33 24.73 25.12 6.98
N LYS A 34 24.05 25.97 6.22
CA LYS A 34 22.84 26.67 6.64
C LYS A 34 22.01 27.07 5.42
N MET A 35 20.76 26.63 5.37
CA MET A 35 19.77 27.08 4.42
C MET A 35 18.53 27.56 5.17
N ILE A 36 18.22 28.86 5.08
CA ILE A 36 17.17 29.56 5.82
C ILE A 36 17.51 29.66 7.33
N PHE A 37 17.41 28.57 8.10
CA PHE A 37 17.56 28.61 9.57
C PHE A 37 18.42 27.49 10.16
N MET A 38 18.61 26.35 9.46
CA MET A 38 19.40 25.20 9.92
C MET A 38 20.27 24.63 8.81
N PRO A 39 21.26 23.78 9.14
CA PRO A 39 21.90 22.92 8.16
C PRO A 39 20.85 22.10 7.41
N SER A 40 21.05 21.90 6.12
CA SER A 40 20.06 21.18 5.32
C SER A 40 20.67 20.39 4.19
N GLU A 41 19.91 19.41 3.72
CA GLU A 41 20.17 18.63 2.51
C GLU A 41 19.01 18.81 1.55
N LEU A 42 19.29 19.41 0.39
CA LEU A 42 18.35 19.56 -0.71
C LEU A 42 18.56 18.41 -1.69
N THR A 43 17.52 17.61 -1.91
CA THR A 43 17.54 16.51 -2.90
C THR A 43 16.60 16.85 -4.04
N VAL A 44 17.10 16.76 -5.26
CA VAL A 44 16.33 16.86 -6.50
C VAL A 44 16.55 15.60 -7.32
N GLY A 45 15.49 15.09 -7.94
CA GLY A 45 15.62 13.90 -8.77
C GLY A 45 14.46 13.71 -9.71
N GLY A 46 14.63 12.75 -10.60
CA GLY A 46 13.63 12.33 -11.55
C GLY A 46 13.67 10.82 -11.77
N GLU A 47 12.54 10.29 -12.15
CA GLU A 47 12.34 8.86 -12.39
C GLU A 47 11.40 8.68 -13.56
N TYR A 48 11.69 7.69 -14.38
CA TYR A 48 10.82 7.23 -15.44
C TYR A 48 10.59 5.74 -15.30
N GLN A 49 9.31 5.37 -15.29
CA GLN A 49 8.87 3.98 -15.26
C GLN A 49 8.10 3.67 -16.55
N TYR A 50 8.41 2.53 -17.11
CA TYR A 50 7.73 1.93 -18.25
C TYR A 50 7.26 0.54 -17.87
N ASP A 51 5.98 0.25 -18.05
CA ASP A 51 5.40 -1.07 -17.86
C ASP A 51 4.62 -1.47 -19.09
N PHE A 52 4.88 -2.66 -19.57
CA PHE A 52 4.16 -3.30 -20.67
C PHE A 52 3.68 -4.67 -20.24
N ILE A 53 2.42 -4.96 -20.53
CA ILE A 53 1.84 -6.29 -20.36
C ILE A 53 1.04 -6.66 -21.60
N ASP A 54 1.23 -7.90 -22.08
CA ASP A 54 0.44 -8.57 -23.10
C ASP A 54 -0.06 -9.89 -22.49
N ASP A 55 -1.37 -9.92 -22.18
CA ASP A 55 -2.00 -11.04 -21.51
C ASP A 55 -3.06 -11.66 -22.42
N ASN A 56 -2.79 -12.88 -22.86
CA ASN A 56 -3.63 -13.65 -23.76
C ASN A 56 -4.28 -14.83 -23.04
N MET A 57 -5.58 -14.71 -22.81
CA MET A 57 -6.42 -15.74 -22.22
C MET A 57 -7.63 -16.03 -23.12
N PRO A 58 -7.46 -16.88 -24.13
CA PRO A 58 -8.45 -17.06 -25.21
C PRO A 58 -9.80 -17.61 -24.75
N ALA A 59 -9.85 -18.29 -23.59
CA ALA A 59 -11.11 -18.75 -23.00
C ALA A 59 -11.95 -17.63 -22.37
N TYR A 60 -11.33 -16.51 -22.02
CA TYR A 60 -11.99 -15.39 -21.34
C TYR A 60 -12.07 -14.12 -22.19
N ARG A 61 -11.18 -13.98 -23.18
CA ARG A 61 -11.09 -12.79 -24.02
C ARG A 61 -10.96 -13.16 -25.48
N LYS A 62 -11.72 -12.50 -26.34
CA LYS A 62 -11.55 -12.63 -27.81
C LYS A 62 -10.22 -12.02 -28.29
N GLU A 63 -9.76 -10.97 -27.60
CA GLU A 63 -8.50 -10.27 -27.89
C GLU A 63 -7.62 -10.22 -26.64
N PRO A 64 -6.27 -10.30 -26.82
CA PRO A 64 -5.34 -10.12 -25.71
C PRO A 64 -5.51 -8.78 -25.02
N LEU A 65 -5.31 -8.75 -23.70
CA LEU A 65 -5.18 -7.50 -22.96
C LEU A 65 -3.78 -6.95 -23.16
N LYS A 66 -3.67 -5.81 -23.82
CA LYS A 66 -2.40 -5.07 -23.94
C LYS A 66 -2.51 -3.78 -23.15
N GLN A 67 -1.60 -3.60 -22.24
CA GLN A 67 -1.49 -2.37 -21.46
C GLN A 67 -0.06 -1.87 -21.50
N GLU A 68 0.07 -0.60 -21.84
CA GLU A 68 1.36 0.11 -21.85
C GLU A 68 1.22 1.36 -20.99
N THR A 69 2.06 1.47 -19.98
CA THR A 69 2.05 2.60 -19.08
C THR A 69 3.40 3.28 -19.00
N HIS A 70 3.36 4.60 -18.93
CA HIS A 70 4.50 5.49 -18.81
C HIS A 70 4.25 6.42 -17.63
N LEU A 71 5.17 6.44 -16.68
CA LEU A 71 5.15 7.34 -15.55
C LEU A 71 6.48 8.12 -15.52
N ALA A 72 6.41 9.43 -15.71
CA ALA A 72 7.54 10.33 -15.53
C ALA A 72 7.32 11.19 -14.30
N GLY A 73 8.24 11.14 -13.34
CA GLY A 73 8.17 11.84 -12.07
C GLY A 73 9.39 12.72 -11.83
N LEU A 74 9.16 13.93 -11.33
CA LEU A 74 10.19 14.82 -10.80
C LEU A 74 9.89 15.09 -9.34
N PHE A 75 10.93 15.12 -8.50
CA PHE A 75 10.76 15.43 -7.08
C PHE A 75 11.83 16.39 -6.57
N LEU A 76 11.41 17.16 -5.59
CA LEU A 76 12.25 18.07 -4.83
C LEU A 76 11.92 17.88 -3.35
N GLN A 77 12.94 17.78 -2.52
CA GLN A 77 12.77 17.78 -1.07
C GLN A 77 13.93 18.49 -0.39
N ASN A 78 13.66 19.09 0.74
CA ASN A 78 14.70 19.61 1.63
C ASN A 78 14.51 19.07 3.05
N GLU A 79 15.59 18.57 3.64
CA GLU A 79 15.63 18.16 5.04
C GLU A 79 16.51 19.12 5.82
N TRP A 80 15.94 19.85 6.79
CA TRP A 80 16.66 20.64 7.80
C TRP A 80 16.86 19.78 9.04
N LYS A 81 18.10 19.71 9.53
CA LYS A 81 18.44 18.77 10.61
C LYS A 81 19.43 19.36 11.59
N ASN A 82 19.14 19.17 12.88
CA ASN A 82 20.07 19.37 13.99
C ASN A 82 19.88 18.27 15.04
N ARG A 83 20.52 18.43 16.21
CA ARG A 83 20.39 17.43 17.29
C ARG A 83 18.96 17.22 17.79
N ARG A 84 18.11 18.25 17.74
CA ARG A 84 16.77 18.25 18.34
C ARG A 84 15.67 18.13 17.31
N TRP A 85 15.84 18.72 16.13
CA TRP A 85 14.85 18.80 15.08
C TRP A 85 15.32 18.12 13.80
N GLY A 86 14.39 17.46 13.13
CA GLY A 86 14.48 17.08 11.72
C GLY A 86 13.19 17.53 11.04
N ILE A 87 13.27 18.35 10.00
CA ILE A 87 12.13 18.87 9.26
C ILE A 87 12.36 18.54 7.79
N LEU A 88 11.54 17.72 7.22
CA LEU A 88 11.56 17.40 5.79
C LEU A 88 10.29 17.91 5.13
N LEU A 89 10.47 18.72 4.08
CA LEU A 89 9.41 19.14 3.19
C LEU A 89 9.77 18.74 1.77
N GLY A 90 8.82 18.19 1.04
CA GLY A 90 9.04 17.79 -0.35
C GLY A 90 7.75 17.70 -1.14
N ALA A 91 7.91 17.65 -2.44
CA ALA A 91 6.83 17.39 -3.38
C ALA A 91 7.35 16.60 -4.57
N ARG A 92 6.49 15.76 -5.11
CA ARG A 92 6.70 15.04 -6.37
C ARG A 92 5.60 15.45 -7.35
N ILE A 93 5.95 15.65 -8.61
CA ILE A 93 5.02 15.83 -9.71
C ILE A 93 5.18 14.66 -10.67
N ASP A 94 4.08 13.98 -10.96
CA ASP A 94 4.05 12.77 -11.78
C ASP A 94 3.13 13.00 -12.99
N LYS A 95 3.63 12.65 -14.16
CA LYS A 95 2.83 12.54 -15.39
C LYS A 95 2.72 11.08 -15.79
N HIS A 96 1.50 10.57 -15.72
CA HIS A 96 1.14 9.23 -16.17
C HIS A 96 0.38 9.33 -17.50
N ASN A 97 0.65 8.42 -18.46
CA ASN A 97 0.00 8.49 -19.77
C ASN A 97 -1.53 8.28 -19.72
N LEU A 98 -2.04 7.54 -18.72
CA LEU A 98 -3.48 7.35 -18.51
C LEU A 98 -4.16 8.55 -17.85
N LEU A 99 -3.43 9.59 -17.46
CA LEU A 99 -3.97 10.77 -16.79
C LEU A 99 -3.84 12.01 -17.68
N THR A 100 -4.93 12.78 -17.77
CA THR A 100 -4.94 14.04 -18.52
C THR A 100 -4.00 15.08 -17.88
N ASN A 101 -4.03 15.20 -16.54
CA ASN A 101 -3.24 16.18 -15.82
C ASN A 101 -2.13 15.50 -14.99
N PRO A 102 -1.00 16.18 -14.77
CA PRO A 102 -0.02 15.74 -13.80
C PRO A 102 -0.62 15.71 -12.38
N VAL A 103 -0.09 14.82 -11.55
CA VAL A 103 -0.45 14.72 -10.14
C VAL A 103 0.68 15.27 -9.29
N VAL A 104 0.35 16.11 -8.31
CA VAL A 104 1.30 16.65 -7.33
C VAL A 104 1.09 15.94 -6.00
N SER A 105 2.14 15.34 -5.47
CA SER A 105 2.15 14.57 -4.23
C SER A 105 3.08 15.24 -3.21
N PRO A 106 2.56 16.14 -2.34
CA PRO A 106 3.34 16.75 -1.27
C PRO A 106 3.59 15.76 -0.14
N ARG A 107 4.71 15.98 0.57
CA ARG A 107 5.05 15.28 1.82
C ARG A 107 5.71 16.21 2.82
N ALA A 108 5.45 15.97 4.09
CA ALA A 108 6.08 16.66 5.19
C ALA A 108 6.36 15.67 6.32
N ASN A 109 7.52 15.80 6.96
CA ASN A 109 7.87 15.02 8.13
C ASN A 109 8.58 15.92 9.14
N ILE A 110 8.14 15.89 10.39
CA ILE A 110 8.75 16.62 11.49
C ILE A 110 9.15 15.58 12.53
N LYS A 111 10.40 15.60 12.91
CA LYS A 111 10.95 14.82 14.02
C LYS A 111 11.45 15.78 15.10
N PHE A 112 11.09 15.51 16.34
CA PHE A 112 11.52 16.25 17.50
C PHE A 112 12.05 15.31 18.58
N ASN A 113 13.32 15.43 18.94
CA ASN A 113 13.90 14.70 20.07
C ASN A 113 13.54 15.44 21.35
N ILE A 114 12.54 14.95 22.09
CA ILE A 114 12.08 15.52 23.36
C ILE A 114 13.22 15.44 24.37
N VAL A 115 13.78 14.24 24.49
CA VAL A 115 15.04 13.92 25.17
C VAL A 115 15.82 12.95 24.27
N PRO A 116 17.11 12.62 24.57
CA PRO A 116 17.91 11.75 23.71
C PRO A 116 17.26 10.40 23.38
N ASP A 117 16.52 9.84 24.33
CA ASP A 117 15.90 8.52 24.23
C ASP A 117 14.38 8.57 23.97
N LEU A 118 13.81 9.74 23.65
CA LEU A 118 12.40 9.88 23.30
C LEU A 118 12.23 10.84 22.14
N GLN A 119 11.70 10.32 21.03
CA GLN A 119 11.39 11.05 19.80
C GLN A 119 9.89 11.16 19.60
N TRP A 120 9.46 12.32 19.14
CA TRP A 120 8.14 12.53 18.58
C TRP A 120 8.25 12.79 17.07
N ARG A 121 7.36 12.20 16.28
CA ARG A 121 7.28 12.41 14.83
C ARG A 121 5.87 12.75 14.42
N VAL A 122 5.76 13.58 13.39
CA VAL A 122 4.52 13.87 12.67
C VAL A 122 4.82 13.75 11.19
N SER A 123 3.98 13.03 10.46
CA SER A 123 4.15 12.82 9.03
C SER A 123 2.86 13.11 8.28
N TYR A 124 3.00 13.69 7.11
CA TYR A 124 1.96 13.83 6.11
C TYR A 124 2.50 13.40 4.75
N SER A 125 1.71 12.65 4.01
CA SER A 125 2.02 12.31 2.61
C SER A 125 0.75 12.15 1.80
N SER A 126 0.84 12.48 0.52
CA SER A 126 -0.20 12.15 -0.45
C SER A 126 0.35 11.28 -1.56
N GLY A 127 -0.54 10.52 -2.20
CA GLY A 127 -0.22 9.65 -3.32
C GLY A 127 -1.42 9.42 -4.21
N PHE A 128 -1.21 8.70 -5.30
CA PHE A 128 -2.27 8.34 -6.23
C PHE A 128 -2.05 6.96 -6.83
N ARG A 129 -3.13 6.37 -7.34
CA ARG A 129 -3.12 5.16 -8.17
C ARG A 129 -3.82 5.44 -9.48
N ALA A 130 -3.12 5.22 -10.59
CA ALA A 130 -3.67 5.42 -11.93
C ALA A 130 -4.72 4.34 -12.27
N PRO A 131 -5.66 4.62 -13.16
CA PRO A 131 -6.73 3.68 -13.55
C PRO A 131 -6.22 2.61 -14.54
N GLN A 132 -5.25 1.83 -14.12
CA GLN A 132 -4.71 0.71 -14.90
C GLN A 132 -5.69 -0.45 -14.89
N THR A 133 -5.83 -1.17 -16.01
CA THR A 133 -6.66 -2.38 -16.08
C THR A 133 -5.97 -3.53 -15.36
N PHE A 134 -4.65 -3.65 -15.57
CA PHE A 134 -3.79 -4.60 -14.88
C PHE A 134 -3.01 -3.84 -13.82
N ASP A 135 -3.25 -4.16 -12.57
CA ASP A 135 -2.63 -3.58 -11.39
C ASP A 135 -2.32 -4.72 -10.41
N GLU A 136 -2.16 -4.47 -9.14
CA GLU A 136 -2.01 -5.48 -8.08
C GLU A 136 -3.17 -6.48 -8.03
N ASP A 137 -4.37 -6.05 -8.44
CA ASP A 137 -5.54 -6.90 -8.61
C ASP A 137 -5.41 -7.78 -9.85
N LEU A 138 -5.75 -9.05 -9.71
CA LEU A 138 -5.87 -9.95 -10.84
C LEU A 138 -6.85 -9.40 -11.88
N HIS A 139 -6.49 -9.46 -13.15
CA HIS A 139 -7.33 -9.08 -14.29
C HIS A 139 -8.48 -10.08 -14.53
N ILE A 140 -8.47 -11.22 -13.84
CA ILE A 140 -9.55 -12.20 -13.74
C ILE A 140 -10.01 -12.26 -12.28
N SER A 141 -11.29 -12.15 -12.08
CA SER A 141 -11.96 -12.34 -10.80
C SER A 141 -12.80 -13.61 -10.82
N PHE A 142 -13.28 -14.08 -9.68
CA PHE A 142 -14.19 -15.22 -9.59
C PHE A 142 -15.56 -14.72 -9.14
N LEU A 143 -16.55 -14.92 -9.99
CA LEU A 143 -17.95 -14.60 -9.73
C LEU A 143 -18.78 -15.89 -9.82
N GLY A 144 -19.47 -16.25 -8.72
CA GLY A 144 -20.25 -17.49 -8.68
C GLY A 144 -19.46 -18.78 -8.92
N GLY A 145 -18.13 -18.76 -8.71
CA GLY A 145 -17.24 -19.93 -8.95
C GLY A 145 -16.67 -20.00 -10.37
N GLU A 146 -17.05 -19.07 -11.26
CA GLU A 146 -16.45 -18.95 -12.59
C GLU A 146 -15.54 -17.73 -12.70
N GLY A 147 -14.44 -17.85 -13.48
CA GLY A 147 -13.55 -16.73 -13.75
C GLY A 147 -14.21 -15.71 -14.69
N VAL A 148 -14.23 -14.45 -14.28
CA VAL A 148 -14.75 -13.34 -15.08
C VAL A 148 -13.67 -12.30 -15.32
N ILE A 149 -13.78 -11.56 -16.42
CA ILE A 149 -12.84 -10.51 -16.78
C ILE A 149 -13.13 -9.25 -15.98
N VAL A 150 -12.08 -8.58 -15.50
CA VAL A 150 -12.16 -7.23 -14.95
C VAL A 150 -11.91 -6.21 -16.05
N LYS A 151 -12.84 -5.25 -16.23
CA LYS A 151 -12.72 -4.13 -17.17
C LYS A 151 -12.82 -2.80 -16.42
N ASN A 152 -12.11 -1.78 -16.89
CA ASN A 152 -12.28 -0.42 -16.38
C ASN A 152 -13.49 0.25 -17.00
N ALA A 153 -14.27 0.95 -16.16
CA ALA A 153 -15.34 1.82 -16.63
C ALA A 153 -14.79 2.98 -17.48
N PRO A 154 -15.54 3.42 -18.50
CA PRO A 154 -15.19 4.63 -19.22
C PRO A 154 -15.07 5.83 -18.29
N GLY A 155 -13.98 6.59 -18.41
CA GLY A 155 -13.75 7.79 -17.59
C GLY A 155 -13.35 7.52 -16.13
N LEU A 156 -12.85 6.32 -15.82
CA LEU A 156 -12.34 5.98 -14.50
C LEU A 156 -11.26 6.99 -14.06
N LYS A 157 -11.50 7.63 -12.91
CA LYS A 157 -10.60 8.64 -12.33
C LYS A 157 -9.54 7.96 -11.47
N PRO A 158 -8.36 8.56 -11.31
CA PRO A 158 -7.36 8.03 -10.38
C PRO A 158 -7.88 8.06 -8.93
N GLU A 159 -7.44 7.07 -8.17
CA GLU A 159 -7.61 7.06 -6.71
C GLU A 159 -6.53 7.93 -6.08
N TYR A 160 -6.88 8.68 -5.04
CA TYR A 160 -5.95 9.51 -4.27
C TYR A 160 -5.93 9.11 -2.82
N SER A 161 -4.76 9.17 -2.20
CA SER A 161 -4.57 8.99 -0.77
C SER A 161 -3.98 10.23 -0.12
N ASN A 162 -4.44 10.53 1.10
CA ASN A 162 -3.86 11.51 2.00
C ASN A 162 -3.68 10.82 3.35
N SER A 163 -2.43 10.69 3.79
CA SER A 163 -2.07 9.99 5.02
C SER A 163 -1.44 10.95 6.00
N PHE A 164 -1.87 10.88 7.25
CA PHE A 164 -1.32 11.59 8.38
C PHE A 164 -0.98 10.59 9.47
N SER A 165 0.21 10.72 10.09
CA SER A 165 0.56 9.93 11.26
C SER A 165 1.32 10.75 12.30
N THR A 166 1.24 10.31 13.55
CA THR A 166 2.05 10.84 14.65
C THR A 166 2.52 9.69 15.52
N SER A 167 3.78 9.72 15.92
CA SER A 167 4.36 8.64 16.72
C SER A 167 5.30 9.13 17.81
N PHE A 168 5.35 8.35 18.89
CA PHE A 168 6.36 8.43 19.94
C PHE A 168 7.23 7.18 19.90
N ASP A 169 8.54 7.36 19.90
CA ASP A 169 9.53 6.29 19.86
C ASP A 169 10.48 6.47 21.03
N GLY A 170 10.40 5.56 22.01
CA GLY A 170 11.14 5.63 23.27
C GLY A 170 12.10 4.48 23.45
N TYR A 171 13.27 4.76 24.00
CA TYR A 171 14.34 3.80 24.28
C TYR A 171 14.68 3.80 25.77
N VAL A 172 14.89 2.61 26.32
CA VAL A 172 15.30 2.42 27.72
C VAL A 172 16.50 1.50 27.77
N ARG A 173 17.49 1.87 28.57
CA ARG A 173 18.68 1.05 28.87
C ARG A 173 18.94 1.05 30.37
N LEU A 174 18.82 -0.13 30.99
CA LEU A 174 19.07 -0.35 32.42
C LEU A 174 19.96 -1.58 32.59
N GLY A 175 21.28 -1.39 32.61
CA GLY A 175 22.23 -2.49 32.59
C GLY A 175 22.17 -3.28 31.29
N ASP A 176 21.93 -4.58 31.38
CA ASP A 176 21.75 -5.47 30.21
C ASP A 176 20.35 -5.36 29.58
N LEU A 177 19.36 -4.84 30.29
CA LEU A 177 18.03 -4.60 29.77
C LEU A 177 18.04 -3.46 28.76
N GLN A 178 17.63 -3.75 27.55
CA GLN A 178 17.34 -2.76 26.52
C GLN A 178 15.91 -2.93 26.05
N ALA A 179 15.19 -1.83 25.92
CA ALA A 179 13.84 -1.83 25.42
C ALA A 179 13.62 -0.64 24.47
N ASN A 180 12.77 -0.86 23.47
CA ASN A 180 12.25 0.18 22.59
C ASN A 180 10.73 0.02 22.52
N LEU A 181 10.02 1.13 22.56
CA LEU A 181 8.57 1.17 22.38
C LEU A 181 8.22 2.26 21.39
N LEU A 182 7.52 1.87 20.32
CA LEU A 182 6.90 2.76 19.34
C LEU A 182 5.37 2.73 19.55
N LEU A 183 4.79 3.91 19.67
CA LEU A 183 3.34 4.13 19.64
C LEU A 183 3.03 5.10 18.50
N GLU A 184 2.24 4.67 17.53
CA GLU A 184 1.85 5.48 16.37
C GLU A 184 0.33 5.52 16.23
N GLY A 185 -0.23 6.70 16.02
CA GLY A 185 -1.58 6.91 15.53
C GLY A 185 -1.55 7.33 14.07
N PHE A 186 -2.43 6.79 13.24
CA PHE A 186 -2.50 7.10 11.82
C PHE A 186 -3.94 7.31 11.33
N TYR A 187 -4.05 8.13 10.30
CA TYR A 187 -5.28 8.38 9.56
C TYR A 187 -4.97 8.49 8.08
N THR A 188 -5.68 7.71 7.25
CA THR A 188 -5.59 7.79 5.79
C THR A 188 -6.98 7.98 5.20
N ARG A 189 -7.12 8.99 4.35
CA ARG A 189 -8.30 9.20 3.53
C ARG A 189 -8.01 8.79 2.10
N LEU A 190 -8.85 7.91 1.56
CA LEU A 190 -8.88 7.52 0.15
C LEU A 190 -10.03 8.25 -0.55
N SER A 191 -9.77 8.75 -1.74
CA SER A 191 -10.78 9.42 -2.58
C SER A 191 -10.85 8.74 -3.93
N ASN A 192 -12.06 8.61 -4.50
CA ASN A 192 -12.32 7.88 -5.74
C ASN A 192 -11.87 6.42 -5.67
N THR A 193 -12.11 5.73 -4.55
CA THR A 193 -11.65 4.33 -4.37
C THR A 193 -12.13 3.45 -5.51
N PHE A 194 -11.31 2.50 -5.91
CA PHE A 194 -11.71 1.54 -6.93
C PHE A 194 -12.56 0.44 -6.31
N VAL A 195 -13.75 0.24 -6.88
CA VAL A 195 -14.65 -0.86 -6.53
C VAL A 195 -14.94 -1.68 -7.79
N LYS A 196 -15.14 -2.99 -7.61
CA LYS A 196 -15.52 -3.90 -8.66
C LYS A 196 -17.02 -4.15 -8.56
N VAL A 197 -17.74 -3.96 -9.64
CA VAL A 197 -19.21 -4.12 -9.72
C VAL A 197 -19.51 -5.17 -10.76
N PRO A 198 -20.21 -6.27 -10.38
CA PRO A 198 -20.70 -7.25 -11.34
C PRO A 198 -21.62 -6.57 -12.37
N THR A 199 -21.38 -6.85 -13.65
CA THR A 199 -22.19 -6.33 -14.77
C THR A 199 -22.07 -7.26 -15.98
N VAL A 200 -22.64 -6.87 -17.11
CA VAL A 200 -22.51 -7.59 -18.38
C VAL A 200 -21.84 -6.68 -19.41
N ASP A 201 -21.06 -7.26 -20.30
CA ASP A 201 -20.48 -6.53 -21.43
C ASP A 201 -21.52 -6.35 -22.56
N ALA A 202 -21.11 -5.70 -23.66
CA ALA A 202 -21.99 -5.45 -24.82
C ALA A 202 -22.48 -6.74 -25.51
N ASP A 203 -21.79 -7.85 -25.33
CA ASP A 203 -22.15 -9.17 -25.86
C ASP A 203 -23.01 -9.98 -24.85
N GLY A 204 -23.31 -9.44 -23.65
CA GLY A 204 -24.09 -10.09 -22.59
C GLY A 204 -23.27 -11.03 -21.71
N ASN A 205 -21.94 -11.05 -21.81
CA ASN A 205 -21.10 -11.88 -20.96
C ASN A 205 -20.93 -11.25 -19.58
N PRO A 206 -20.92 -12.04 -18.48
CA PRO A 206 -20.66 -11.51 -17.15
C PRO A 206 -19.22 -10.97 -17.05
N ILE A 207 -19.09 -9.78 -16.49
CA ILE A 207 -17.81 -9.12 -16.21
C ILE A 207 -17.86 -8.43 -14.85
N GLU A 208 -16.70 -8.14 -14.27
CA GLU A 208 -16.58 -7.15 -13.19
C GLU A 208 -16.06 -5.84 -13.78
N GLU A 209 -16.81 -4.77 -13.58
CA GLU A 209 -16.39 -3.44 -14.00
C GLU A 209 -15.79 -2.68 -12.82
N ARG A 210 -14.54 -2.23 -12.99
CA ARG A 210 -13.89 -1.35 -12.02
C ARG A 210 -14.38 0.06 -12.19
N ARG A 211 -15.00 0.61 -11.16
CA ARG A 211 -15.56 1.97 -11.10
C ARG A 211 -14.95 2.75 -9.94
N ASN A 212 -15.09 4.07 -9.98
CA ASN A 212 -14.84 4.86 -8.79
C ASN A 212 -16.01 4.68 -7.83
N GLY A 213 -15.71 4.23 -6.64
CA GLY A 213 -16.63 4.12 -5.52
C GLY A 213 -16.59 5.35 -4.61
N HIS A 214 -17.09 5.17 -3.41
CA HIS A 214 -17.11 6.20 -2.39
C HIS A 214 -15.72 6.40 -1.76
N ASN A 215 -15.52 7.56 -1.13
CA ASN A 215 -14.33 7.79 -0.34
C ASN A 215 -14.24 6.78 0.82
N ALA A 216 -13.04 6.48 1.26
CA ALA A 216 -12.82 5.61 2.40
C ALA A 216 -11.85 6.25 3.39
N ASN A 217 -11.95 5.86 4.64
CA ASN A 217 -11.07 6.29 5.70
C ASN A 217 -10.52 5.06 6.43
N VAL A 218 -9.23 5.12 6.74
CA VAL A 218 -8.56 4.14 7.59
C VAL A 218 -7.96 4.90 8.75
N VAL A 219 -8.34 4.54 9.97
CA VAL A 219 -7.82 5.13 11.20
C VAL A 219 -7.35 4.02 12.12
N GLY A 220 -6.22 4.21 12.78
CA GLY A 220 -5.70 3.17 13.65
C GLY A 220 -4.56 3.60 14.54
N VAL A 221 -4.11 2.62 15.34
CA VAL A 221 -2.97 2.74 16.24
C VAL A 221 -2.07 1.52 16.07
N ASN A 222 -0.78 1.77 15.91
CA ASN A 222 0.28 0.76 15.93
C ASN A 222 1.01 0.83 17.28
N ILE A 223 1.28 -0.32 17.86
CA ILE A 223 2.12 -0.48 19.05
C ILE A 223 3.19 -1.49 18.70
N GLU A 224 4.44 -1.09 18.74
CA GLU A 224 5.58 -2.00 18.53
C GLU A 224 6.53 -1.93 19.70
N GLY A 225 7.01 -3.09 20.14
CA GLY A 225 7.95 -3.20 21.23
C GLY A 225 9.07 -4.19 20.93
N LYS A 226 10.29 -3.81 21.29
CA LYS A 226 11.44 -4.71 21.29
C LYS A 226 12.07 -4.68 22.67
N ILE A 227 12.26 -5.85 23.26
CA ILE A 227 12.81 -6.02 24.61
C ILE A 227 13.95 -7.03 24.52
N VAL A 228 15.10 -6.65 25.04
CA VAL A 228 16.29 -7.49 25.25
C VAL A 228 16.56 -7.53 26.75
N PRO A 229 15.90 -8.43 27.51
CA PRO A 229 16.06 -8.50 28.95
C PRO A 229 17.44 -9.00 29.36
N LEU A 230 18.01 -9.86 28.56
CA LEU A 230 19.36 -10.45 28.69
C LEU A 230 19.98 -10.52 27.32
N ARG A 231 21.32 -10.53 27.23
CA ARG A 231 22.04 -10.61 25.95
C ARG A 231 21.63 -11.81 25.08
N ALA A 232 21.21 -12.90 25.73
CA ALA A 232 20.80 -14.14 25.06
C ALA A 232 19.32 -14.17 24.63
N VAL A 233 18.50 -13.15 24.97
CA VAL A 233 17.05 -13.19 24.72
C VAL A 233 16.58 -11.88 24.12
N GLN A 234 15.90 -11.96 22.99
CA GLN A 234 15.25 -10.83 22.34
C GLN A 234 13.78 -11.18 22.04
N LEU A 235 12.88 -10.31 22.45
CA LEU A 235 11.46 -10.38 22.10
C LEU A 235 11.07 -9.12 21.32
N GLN A 236 10.41 -9.33 20.19
CA GLN A 236 9.79 -8.25 19.41
C GLN A 236 8.29 -8.54 19.27
N LEU A 237 7.48 -7.53 19.47
CA LEU A 237 6.03 -7.58 19.41
C LEU A 237 5.53 -6.41 18.58
N GLY A 238 4.52 -6.65 17.76
CA GLY A 238 3.81 -5.60 17.04
C GLY A 238 2.32 -5.89 17.05
N TYR A 239 1.51 -4.86 17.27
CA TYR A 239 0.07 -4.97 17.24
C TYR A 239 -0.56 -3.71 16.66
N THR A 240 -1.52 -3.92 15.74
CA THR A 240 -2.27 -2.86 15.07
C THR A 240 -3.75 -3.01 15.39
N PHE A 241 -4.37 -1.92 15.79
CA PHE A 241 -5.82 -1.74 15.81
C PHE A 241 -6.19 -0.74 14.74
N GLN A 242 -7.16 -1.07 13.89
CA GLN A 242 -7.62 -0.16 12.85
C GLN A 242 -9.09 -0.31 12.56
N GLN A 243 -9.65 0.76 12.00
CA GLN A 243 -10.99 0.78 11.44
C GLN A 243 -10.91 1.31 10.02
N SER A 244 -11.40 0.50 9.07
CA SER A 244 -11.41 0.82 7.64
C SER A 244 -12.84 0.88 7.15
N THR A 245 -13.30 2.08 6.75
CA THR A 245 -14.70 2.31 6.42
C THR A 245 -14.87 3.17 5.18
N TYR A 246 -15.86 2.87 4.36
CA TYR A 246 -16.35 3.76 3.31
C TYR A 246 -17.19 4.90 3.90
N SER A 247 -17.25 6.02 3.22
CA SER A 247 -18.09 7.16 3.60
C SER A 247 -19.58 6.82 3.54
N GLU A 248 -19.96 5.93 2.63
CA GLU A 248 -21.33 5.43 2.44
C GLU A 248 -21.36 3.90 2.49
N PRO A 249 -22.49 3.29 2.93
CA PRO A 249 -22.63 1.84 2.93
C PRO A 249 -22.51 1.25 1.53
N GLN A 250 -21.85 0.08 1.44
CA GLN A 250 -21.69 -0.68 0.20
C GLN A 250 -22.52 -1.95 0.28
N GLN A 251 -23.19 -2.30 -0.82
CA GLN A 251 -23.84 -3.58 -0.99
C GLN A 251 -22.82 -4.57 -1.56
N TRP A 252 -22.38 -5.52 -0.73
CA TRP A 252 -21.35 -6.48 -1.10
C TRP A 252 -21.90 -7.77 -1.71
N VAL A 253 -23.18 -8.05 -1.50
CA VAL A 253 -23.87 -9.25 -1.96
C VAL A 253 -25.18 -8.83 -2.60
N ASP A 254 -25.53 -9.43 -3.73
CA ASP A 254 -26.80 -9.18 -4.42
C ASP A 254 -27.96 -9.95 -3.72
N ASP A 255 -28.16 -9.65 -2.44
CA ASP A 255 -29.21 -10.17 -1.59
C ASP A 255 -29.85 -9.02 -0.80
N PRO A 256 -31.12 -8.66 -1.07
CA PRO A 256 -31.81 -7.57 -0.39
C PRO A 256 -31.99 -7.78 1.13
N SER A 257 -31.85 -9.02 1.61
CA SER A 257 -31.95 -9.33 3.05
C SER A 257 -30.69 -8.94 3.83
N ILE A 258 -29.57 -8.73 3.13
CA ILE A 258 -28.28 -8.33 3.73
C ILE A 258 -28.18 -6.81 3.66
N SER A 259 -28.09 -6.18 4.84
CA SER A 259 -27.96 -4.72 4.92
C SER A 259 -26.60 -4.25 4.39
N PRO A 260 -26.56 -3.12 3.65
CA PRO A 260 -25.32 -2.49 3.22
C PRO A 260 -24.43 -2.14 4.43
N GLU A 261 -23.13 -2.32 4.28
CA GLU A 261 -22.15 -2.16 5.34
C GLU A 261 -21.09 -1.12 4.93
N LYS A 262 -20.62 -0.32 5.90
CA LYS A 262 -19.55 0.66 5.67
C LYS A 262 -18.15 0.06 5.80
N ARG A 263 -18.00 -1.04 6.49
CA ARG A 263 -16.68 -1.67 6.69
C ARG A 263 -16.11 -2.18 5.37
N MET A 264 -14.81 -2.02 5.21
CA MET A 264 -14.11 -2.56 4.05
C MET A 264 -13.98 -4.08 4.18
N LEU A 265 -14.22 -4.79 3.07
CA LEU A 265 -14.04 -6.24 3.01
C LEU A 265 -12.56 -6.62 3.16
N ARG A 266 -12.32 -7.80 3.75
CA ARG A 266 -10.99 -8.42 3.88
C ARG A 266 -9.96 -7.52 4.56
N THR A 267 -10.43 -6.62 5.42
CA THR A 267 -9.58 -5.71 6.18
C THR A 267 -9.77 -6.00 7.66
N PRO A 268 -8.82 -6.66 8.34
CA PRO A 268 -8.97 -7.00 9.75
C PRO A 268 -8.94 -5.75 10.63
N ASP A 269 -9.78 -5.72 11.67
CA ASP A 269 -9.81 -4.64 12.65
C ASP A 269 -8.60 -4.67 13.59
N SER A 270 -7.94 -5.83 13.69
CA SER A 270 -6.71 -5.97 14.47
C SER A 270 -5.83 -7.08 13.92
N TYR A 271 -4.53 -6.88 14.01
CA TYR A 271 -3.53 -7.88 13.66
C TYR A 271 -2.23 -7.62 14.41
N GLY A 272 -1.40 -8.64 14.49
CA GLY A 272 -0.13 -8.50 15.19
C GLY A 272 0.84 -9.62 14.88
N TYR A 273 2.04 -9.47 15.40
CA TYR A 273 3.10 -10.46 15.27
C TYR A 273 3.96 -10.50 16.54
N TYR A 274 4.66 -11.61 16.70
CA TYR A 274 5.74 -11.71 17.66
C TYR A 274 6.94 -12.46 17.06
N THR A 275 8.12 -12.12 17.56
CA THR A 275 9.35 -12.85 17.29
C THR A 275 10.15 -12.96 18.59
N LEU A 276 10.34 -14.19 19.04
CA LEU A 276 11.22 -14.52 20.16
C LEU A 276 12.51 -15.13 19.61
N THR A 277 13.65 -14.56 19.95
CA THR A 277 14.97 -15.08 19.59
C THR A 277 15.76 -15.37 20.85
N VAL A 278 16.33 -16.55 20.97
CA VAL A 278 17.13 -17.00 22.11
C VAL A 278 18.44 -17.58 21.62
N GLU A 279 19.55 -17.18 22.24
CA GLU A 279 20.89 -17.75 22.06
C GLU A 279 21.31 -18.48 23.34
N PRO A 280 20.82 -19.74 23.55
CA PRO A 280 21.05 -20.45 24.82
C PRO A 280 22.52 -20.80 25.04
N VAL A 281 23.25 -21.02 23.96
CA VAL A 281 24.70 -21.25 23.96
C VAL A 281 25.32 -20.57 22.75
N LYS A 282 26.59 -20.26 22.82
CA LYS A 282 27.34 -19.62 21.73
C LYS A 282 27.18 -20.39 20.42
N HIS A 283 26.87 -19.68 19.34
CA HIS A 283 26.63 -20.21 17.98
C HIS A 283 25.33 -20.99 17.79
N LEU A 284 24.42 -21.08 18.77
CA LEU A 284 23.11 -21.67 18.61
C LEU A 284 22.04 -20.58 18.80
N LEU A 285 21.34 -20.25 17.72
CA LEU A 285 20.23 -19.27 17.73
C LEU A 285 18.94 -20.01 17.43
N ILE A 286 17.95 -19.83 18.29
CA ILE A 286 16.61 -20.41 18.15
C ILE A 286 15.61 -19.24 18.04
N SER A 287 14.79 -19.25 17.02
CA SER A 287 13.76 -18.24 16.82
C SER A 287 12.38 -18.87 16.69
N ALA A 288 11.39 -18.27 17.35
CA ALA A 288 9.98 -18.56 17.18
C ALA A 288 9.26 -17.29 16.75
N THR A 289 8.46 -17.38 15.70
CA THR A 289 7.67 -16.27 15.20
C THR A 289 6.23 -16.70 15.00
N GLY A 290 5.29 -15.78 15.18
CA GLY A 290 3.89 -16.02 14.90
C GLY A 290 3.19 -14.72 14.52
N THR A 291 2.09 -14.88 13.80
CA THR A 291 1.19 -13.78 13.40
C THR A 291 -0.21 -14.04 13.92
N TYR A 292 -0.93 -12.97 14.19
CA TYR A 292 -2.33 -12.98 14.54
C TYR A 292 -3.09 -12.06 13.58
N THR A 293 -4.23 -12.52 13.10
CA THR A 293 -5.16 -11.73 12.31
C THR A 293 -6.54 -11.84 12.97
N GLY A 294 -7.11 -10.71 13.31
CA GLY A 294 -8.44 -10.61 13.93
C GLY A 294 -9.57 -10.80 12.92
N SER A 295 -10.78 -10.49 13.38
CA SER A 295 -11.97 -10.58 12.54
C SER A 295 -11.94 -9.57 11.39
N MET A 296 -12.51 -9.96 10.26
CA MET A 296 -12.75 -9.13 9.09
C MET A 296 -14.09 -9.51 8.46
N LEU A 297 -14.67 -8.62 7.65
CA LEU A 297 -15.81 -8.93 6.81
C LEU A 297 -15.41 -9.77 5.59
#